data_cb1999cf5988be3ea9de9ee28eaaa64b
#
_entry.id   cb1999cf5988be3ea9de9ee28eaaa64b
#
_cell.length_a   1.000
_cell.length_b   1.000
_cell.length_c   1.000
_cell.angle_alpha   90.00
_cell.angle_beta   90.00
_cell.angle_gamma   90.00
#
_symmetry.space_group_name_H-M   'P 1'
#
loop_
_entity.id
_entity.type
_entity.pdbx_description
1 polymer ?
#
loop_
_entity_poly.entity_id
_entity_poly.type
_entity_poly.pdbx_seq_one_letter_code
_entity_poly.pdbx_strand_id
1 'polypeptide(L)'
;MPNKALVVDANILVRAILGKRVRGVIEAHAEDTSFFVPEVAYADAKEHLAALVAKHGGDPEKVLALLRSLRSLVVIIGSEVYGGWEAVARERLARRDADDWPILAAALALACPIWTEDTDFFGCGVATWTSERVLMFLRD
;
A
#
# COMPACT_ATOMS: atom_id res chain seq x y z
N MET A 1 -6.35 20.04 -5.17
CA MET A 1 -5.85 19.07 -6.14
C MET A 1 -4.68 18.28 -5.56
N PRO A 2 -4.71 16.96 -5.59
CA PRO A 2 -3.54 16.19 -5.20
C PRO A 2 -2.38 16.44 -6.18
N ASN A 3 -1.22 16.72 -5.64
CA ASN A 3 -0.02 16.99 -6.43
C ASN A 3 0.88 15.77 -6.53
N LYS A 4 0.66 14.76 -5.66
CA LYS A 4 1.49 13.57 -5.60
C LYS A 4 0.64 12.32 -5.62
N ALA A 5 1.26 11.22 -6.05
CA ALA A 5 0.65 9.90 -6.03
C ALA A 5 1.64 8.91 -5.43
N LEU A 6 1.12 7.92 -4.73
CA LEU A 6 1.93 6.92 -4.05
C LEU A 6 1.12 5.63 -3.97
N VAL A 7 1.71 4.52 -4.40
CA VAL A 7 1.07 3.20 -4.25
C VAL A 7 1.45 2.66 -2.88
N VAL A 8 0.45 2.22 -2.13
CA VAL A 8 0.62 1.76 -0.75
C VAL A 8 0.48 0.24 -0.69
N ASP A 9 1.49 -0.42 -0.16
CA ASP A 9 1.53 -1.88 0.00
C ASP A 9 0.70 -2.31 1.22
N ALA A 10 0.31 -3.58 1.24
CA ALA A 10 -0.50 -4.16 2.32
C ALA A 10 0.15 -3.98 3.71
N ASN A 11 1.47 -4.15 3.83
CA ASN A 11 2.15 -3.99 5.11
C ASN A 11 2.00 -2.59 5.70
N ILE A 12 1.90 -1.58 4.85
CA ILE A 12 1.68 -0.20 5.31
C ILE A 12 0.26 -0.03 5.84
N LEU A 13 -0.74 -0.62 5.18
CA LEU A 13 -2.12 -0.60 5.68
C LEU A 13 -2.21 -1.27 7.06
N VAL A 14 -1.55 -2.40 7.23
CA VAL A 14 -1.51 -3.10 8.52
C VAL A 14 -0.91 -2.19 9.59
N ARG A 15 0.20 -1.53 9.30
CA ARG A 15 0.83 -0.58 10.23
C ARG A 15 -0.08 0.60 10.57
N ALA A 16 -0.84 1.08 9.59
CA ALA A 16 -1.76 2.19 9.81
C ALA A 16 -2.86 1.86 10.80
N ILE A 17 -3.25 0.58 10.87
CA ILE A 17 -4.30 0.12 11.78
C ILE A 17 -3.74 -0.24 13.15
N LEU A 18 -2.57 -0.87 13.21
CA LEU A 18 -1.98 -1.34 14.47
C LEU A 18 -1.23 -0.25 15.22
N GLY A 19 -0.90 0.86 14.57
CA GLY A 19 -0.19 1.97 15.18
C GLY A 19 -0.77 3.31 14.79
N LYS A 20 -0.17 4.38 15.31
CA LYS A 20 -0.66 5.75 15.08
C LYS A 20 0.20 6.54 14.08
N ARG A 21 1.48 6.18 13.95
CA ARG A 21 2.42 6.95 13.13
C ARG A 21 2.07 6.93 11.65
N VAL A 22 1.90 5.76 11.08
CA VAL A 22 1.61 5.61 9.65
C VAL A 22 0.23 6.21 9.33
N ARG A 23 -0.77 5.93 10.16
CA ARG A 23 -2.09 6.52 9.99
C ARG A 23 -2.02 8.05 10.02
N GLY A 24 -1.26 8.62 10.95
CA GLY A 24 -1.09 10.06 11.05
C GLY A 24 -0.46 10.67 9.81
N VAL A 25 0.49 9.97 9.18
CA VAL A 25 1.11 10.40 7.92
C VAL A 25 0.07 10.45 6.80
N ILE A 26 -0.75 9.41 6.67
CA ILE A 26 -1.80 9.35 5.65
C ILE A 26 -2.82 10.48 5.87
N GLU A 27 -3.28 10.65 7.10
CA GLU A 27 -4.24 11.70 7.44
C GLU A 27 -3.70 13.10 7.14
N ALA A 28 -2.44 13.34 7.48
CA ALA A 28 -1.81 14.66 7.30
C ALA A 28 -1.61 15.04 5.83
N HIS A 29 -1.50 14.05 4.95
CA HIS A 29 -1.18 14.28 3.52
C HIS A 29 -2.31 13.88 2.56
N ALA A 30 -3.49 13.50 3.07
CA ALA A 30 -4.59 13.02 2.23
C ALA A 30 -5.11 14.07 1.25
N GLU A 31 -4.97 15.36 1.56
CA GLU A 31 -5.43 16.42 0.67
C GLU A 31 -4.51 16.67 -0.52
N ASP A 32 -3.20 16.48 -0.34
CA ASP A 32 -2.19 16.77 -1.36
C ASP A 32 -1.62 15.53 -2.03
N THR A 33 -1.95 14.34 -1.54
CA THR A 33 -1.42 13.09 -2.06
C THR A 33 -2.54 12.10 -2.28
N SER A 34 -2.55 11.46 -3.46
CA SER A 34 -3.43 10.32 -3.71
C SER A 34 -2.69 9.05 -3.29
N PHE A 35 -3.21 8.38 -2.27
CA PHE A 35 -2.69 7.09 -1.81
C PHE A 35 -3.48 6.00 -2.52
N PHE A 36 -2.86 5.34 -3.49
CA PHE A 36 -3.50 4.28 -4.28
C PHE A 36 -3.20 2.91 -3.67
N VAL A 37 -4.24 2.10 -3.53
CA VAL A 37 -4.13 0.76 -2.96
C VAL A 37 -4.75 -0.25 -3.95
N PRO A 38 -3.96 -1.16 -4.51
CA PRO A 38 -4.56 -2.25 -5.30
C PRO A 38 -5.55 -3.05 -4.44
N GLU A 39 -6.66 -3.44 -5.03
CA GLU A 39 -7.71 -4.17 -4.31
C GLU A 39 -7.19 -5.43 -3.61
N VAL A 40 -6.22 -6.12 -4.25
CA VAL A 40 -5.63 -7.33 -3.66
C VAL A 40 -4.80 -7.00 -2.41
N ALA A 41 -4.13 -5.85 -2.38
CA ALA A 41 -3.39 -5.42 -1.20
C ALA A 41 -4.33 -5.08 -0.05
N TYR A 42 -5.47 -4.46 -0.35
CA TYR A 42 -6.49 -4.19 0.66
C TYR A 42 -7.04 -5.50 1.23
N ALA A 43 -7.33 -6.47 0.36
CA ALA A 43 -7.83 -7.79 0.77
C ALA A 43 -6.80 -8.53 1.63
N ASP A 44 -5.52 -8.47 1.26
CA ASP A 44 -4.44 -9.09 2.03
C ASP A 44 -4.31 -8.47 3.43
N ALA A 45 -4.38 -7.14 3.51
CA ALA A 45 -4.33 -6.44 4.79
C ALA A 45 -5.52 -6.83 5.67
N LYS A 46 -6.70 -6.93 5.08
CA LYS A 46 -7.93 -7.33 5.78
C LYS A 46 -7.80 -8.72 6.38
N GLU A 47 -7.34 -9.68 5.57
CA GLU A 47 -7.16 -11.06 6.00
C GLU A 47 -6.11 -11.16 7.11
N HIS A 48 -4.98 -10.50 6.92
CA HIS A 48 -3.88 -10.52 7.89
C HIS A 48 -4.28 -9.91 9.23
N LEU A 49 -4.96 -8.77 9.21
CA LEU A 49 -5.41 -8.09 10.43
C LEU A 49 -6.44 -8.92 11.19
N ALA A 50 -7.40 -9.52 10.49
CA ALA A 50 -8.41 -10.36 11.13
C ALA A 50 -7.77 -11.57 11.80
N ALA A 51 -6.83 -12.24 11.12
CA ALA A 51 -6.13 -13.40 11.64
C ALA A 51 -5.25 -13.04 12.85
N LEU A 52 -4.54 -11.93 12.78
CA LEU A 52 -3.64 -11.47 13.83
C LEU A 52 -4.42 -11.15 15.11
N VAL A 53 -5.52 -10.42 14.98
CA VAL A 53 -6.35 -10.04 16.13
C VAL A 53 -7.03 -11.26 16.73
N ALA A 54 -7.54 -12.17 15.92
CA ALA A 54 -8.16 -13.42 16.41
C ALA A 54 -7.16 -14.25 17.19
N LYS A 55 -5.91 -14.34 16.70
CA LYS A 55 -4.84 -15.09 17.37
C LYS A 55 -4.53 -14.56 18.76
N HIS A 56 -4.68 -13.25 18.98
CA HIS A 56 -4.41 -12.61 20.26
C HIS A 56 -5.68 -12.40 21.11
N GLY A 57 -6.78 -13.07 20.75
CA GLY A 57 -8.02 -13.03 21.52
C GLY A 57 -8.86 -11.74 21.38
N GLY A 58 -8.53 -10.91 20.41
CA GLY A 58 -9.27 -9.69 20.15
C GLY A 58 -10.47 -9.90 19.25
N ASP A 59 -11.20 -8.82 19.01
CA ASP A 59 -12.38 -8.81 18.15
C ASP A 59 -12.00 -8.36 16.74
N PRO A 60 -12.04 -9.26 15.74
CA PRO A 60 -11.70 -8.89 14.36
C PRO A 60 -12.59 -7.77 13.80
N GLU A 61 -13.85 -7.68 14.21
CA GLU A 61 -14.76 -6.64 13.70
C GLU A 61 -14.28 -5.24 14.02
N LYS A 62 -13.65 -5.04 15.16
CA LYS A 62 -13.11 -3.71 15.54
C LYS A 62 -11.98 -3.29 14.62
N VAL A 63 -11.05 -4.19 14.33
CA VAL A 63 -9.91 -3.88 13.47
C VAL A 63 -10.34 -3.73 12.01
N LEU A 64 -11.32 -4.50 11.57
CA LEU A 64 -11.87 -4.37 10.23
C LEU A 64 -12.64 -3.06 10.05
N ALA A 65 -13.31 -2.58 11.10
CA ALA A 65 -13.97 -1.28 11.08
C ALA A 65 -12.95 -0.14 10.92
N LEU A 66 -11.80 -0.25 11.61
CA LEU A 66 -10.71 0.71 11.45
C LEU A 66 -10.15 0.70 10.03
N LEU A 67 -9.97 -0.49 9.47
CA LEU A 67 -9.49 -0.61 8.09
C LEU A 67 -10.48 0.03 7.10
N ARG A 68 -11.78 -0.22 7.28
CA ARG A 68 -12.81 0.43 6.44
C ARG A 68 -12.74 1.95 6.55
N SER A 69 -12.42 2.50 7.72
CA SER A 69 -12.33 3.94 7.90
C SER A 69 -11.22 4.58 7.05
N LEU A 70 -10.17 3.83 6.71
CA LEU A 70 -9.12 4.34 5.84
C LEU A 70 -9.58 4.56 4.40
N ARG A 71 -10.70 3.96 3.99
CA ARG A 71 -11.19 4.08 2.62
C ARG A 71 -11.56 5.52 2.24
N SER A 72 -11.78 6.38 3.22
CA SER A 72 -12.00 7.80 2.97
C SER A 72 -10.71 8.56 2.65
N LEU A 73 -9.55 7.97 2.96
CA LEU A 73 -8.24 8.59 2.83
C LEU A 73 -7.41 8.01 1.69
N VAL A 74 -7.79 6.83 1.18
CA VAL A 74 -7.05 6.14 0.12
C VAL A 74 -7.98 5.86 -1.06
N VAL A 75 -7.38 5.57 -2.20
CA VAL A 75 -8.11 5.20 -3.43
C VAL A 75 -7.82 3.74 -3.73
N ILE A 76 -8.84 2.89 -3.64
CA ILE A 76 -8.68 1.47 -3.97
C ILE A 76 -8.86 1.31 -5.47
N ILE A 77 -7.89 0.68 -6.13
CA ILE A 77 -7.90 0.48 -7.57
C ILE A 77 -8.02 -1.00 -7.91
N GLY A 78 -8.79 -1.28 -8.96
CA GLY A 78 -8.98 -2.63 -9.46
C GLY A 78 -8.00 -3.01 -10.56
N SER A 79 -8.05 -4.27 -10.97
CA SER A 79 -7.15 -4.81 -11.99
C SER A 79 -7.29 -4.12 -13.36
N GLU A 80 -8.40 -3.48 -13.64
CA GLU A 80 -8.58 -2.70 -14.87
C GLU A 80 -7.57 -1.55 -14.97
N VAL A 81 -7.07 -1.05 -13.83
CA VAL A 81 -6.07 0.02 -13.81
C VAL A 81 -4.67 -0.51 -14.09
N TYR A 82 -4.29 -1.62 -13.44
CA TYR A 82 -2.89 -2.08 -13.44
C TYR A 82 -2.65 -3.42 -14.12
N GLY A 83 -3.71 -4.15 -14.49
CA GLY A 83 -3.58 -5.52 -15.03
C GLY A 83 -2.75 -5.61 -16.30
N GLY A 84 -2.75 -4.58 -17.14
CA GLY A 84 -1.95 -4.56 -18.36
C GLY A 84 -0.44 -4.54 -18.11
N TRP A 85 -0.01 -4.28 -16.88
CA TRP A 85 1.41 -4.24 -16.52
C TRP A 85 1.88 -5.53 -15.84
N GLU A 86 1.02 -6.55 -15.76
CA GLU A 86 1.35 -7.79 -15.05
C GLU A 86 2.63 -8.45 -15.56
N ALA A 87 2.77 -8.62 -16.87
CA ALA A 87 3.93 -9.31 -17.44
C ALA A 87 5.24 -8.58 -17.12
N VAL A 88 5.26 -7.26 -17.27
CA VAL A 88 6.44 -6.44 -16.97
C VAL A 88 6.77 -6.51 -15.48
N ALA A 89 5.76 -6.38 -14.62
CA ALA A 89 5.96 -6.42 -13.17
C ALA A 89 6.49 -7.77 -12.70
N ARG A 90 5.93 -8.87 -13.19
CA ARG A 90 6.38 -10.22 -12.85
C ARG A 90 7.83 -10.47 -13.30
N GLU A 91 8.19 -9.96 -14.48
CA GLU A 91 9.55 -10.09 -14.97
C GLU A 91 10.55 -9.36 -14.07
N ARG A 92 10.22 -8.13 -13.67
CA ARG A 92 11.10 -7.34 -12.80
C ARG A 92 11.25 -7.94 -11.40
N LEU A 93 10.25 -8.69 -10.92
CA LEU A 93 10.27 -9.34 -9.61
C LEU A 93 10.62 -10.83 -9.67
N ALA A 94 11.02 -11.34 -10.85
CA ALA A 94 11.19 -12.79 -11.06
C ALA A 94 12.21 -13.47 -10.12
N ARG A 95 13.21 -12.71 -9.63
CA ARG A 95 14.23 -13.23 -8.70
C ARG A 95 13.87 -12.99 -7.24
N ARG A 96 12.68 -12.48 -6.98
CA ARG A 96 12.20 -12.14 -5.65
C ARG A 96 10.80 -12.73 -5.48
N ASP A 97 9.84 -11.96 -5.03
CA ASP A 97 8.47 -12.44 -4.92
C ASP A 97 7.62 -11.90 -6.08
N ALA A 98 7.44 -12.74 -7.11
CA ALA A 98 6.67 -12.36 -8.29
C ALA A 98 5.18 -12.18 -7.98
N ASP A 99 4.68 -12.76 -6.87
CA ASP A 99 3.28 -12.63 -6.48
C ASP A 99 2.95 -11.21 -5.98
N ASP A 100 3.95 -10.40 -5.68
CA ASP A 100 3.79 -8.98 -5.33
C ASP A 100 3.63 -8.08 -6.56
N TRP A 101 3.46 -8.67 -7.74
CA TRP A 101 3.36 -7.92 -8.98
C TRP A 101 2.27 -6.84 -9.00
N PRO A 102 1.10 -6.98 -8.32
CA PRO A 102 0.07 -5.93 -8.38
C PRO A 102 0.54 -4.58 -7.85
N ILE A 103 1.38 -4.58 -6.83
CA ILE A 103 1.94 -3.35 -6.26
C ILE A 103 2.84 -2.64 -7.30
N LEU A 104 3.76 -3.40 -7.89
CA LEU A 104 4.66 -2.84 -8.90
C LEU A 104 3.89 -2.43 -10.17
N ALA A 105 2.94 -3.27 -10.61
CA ALA A 105 2.11 -2.96 -11.77
C ALA A 105 1.32 -1.67 -11.57
N ALA A 106 0.76 -1.45 -10.40
CA ALA A 106 0.04 -0.22 -10.08
C ALA A 106 0.97 1.00 -10.16
N ALA A 107 2.19 0.89 -9.61
CA ALA A 107 3.17 1.97 -9.67
C ALA A 107 3.58 2.29 -11.11
N LEU A 108 3.75 1.27 -11.94
CA LEU A 108 4.07 1.46 -13.36
C LEU A 108 2.91 2.11 -14.12
N ALA A 109 1.69 1.63 -13.88
CA ALA A 109 0.49 2.16 -14.53
C ALA A 109 0.23 3.62 -14.16
N LEU A 110 0.47 3.98 -12.90
CA LEU A 110 0.19 5.31 -12.38
C LEU A 110 1.42 6.24 -12.40
N ALA A 111 2.58 5.72 -12.81
CA ALA A 111 3.84 6.45 -12.89
C ALA A 111 4.19 7.12 -11.57
N CYS A 112 4.14 6.37 -10.47
CA CYS A 112 4.41 6.91 -9.14
C CYS A 112 5.22 5.92 -8.29
N PRO A 113 5.81 6.39 -7.17
CA PRO A 113 6.56 5.52 -6.27
C PRO A 113 5.68 4.56 -5.48
N ILE A 114 6.34 3.64 -4.78
CA ILE A 114 5.72 2.67 -3.88
C ILE A 114 6.09 3.01 -2.44
N TRP A 115 5.13 2.94 -1.53
CA TRP A 115 5.35 3.00 -0.09
C TRP A 115 5.24 1.58 0.46
N THR A 116 6.35 1.02 0.90
CA THR A 116 6.45 -0.36 1.37
C THR A 116 7.62 -0.53 2.33
N GLU A 117 7.49 -1.49 3.25
CA GLU A 117 8.62 -1.94 4.07
C GLU A 117 9.33 -3.15 3.44
N ASP A 118 8.81 -3.67 2.33
CA ASP A 118 9.35 -4.88 1.69
C ASP A 118 10.54 -4.55 0.80
N THR A 119 11.71 -5.12 1.15
CA THR A 119 12.95 -4.91 0.39
C THR A 119 12.93 -5.59 -0.98
N ASP A 120 11.98 -6.49 -1.23
CA ASP A 120 11.88 -7.17 -2.52
C ASP A 120 11.59 -6.21 -3.68
N PHE A 121 11.08 -5.02 -3.38
CA PHE A 121 10.88 -3.99 -4.40
C PHE A 121 12.12 -3.18 -4.73
N PHE A 122 13.20 -3.32 -3.96
CA PHE A 122 14.44 -2.58 -4.24
C PHE A 122 15.03 -3.06 -5.57
N GLY A 123 15.34 -2.11 -6.45
CA GLY A 123 15.90 -2.43 -7.75
C GLY A 123 14.89 -2.81 -8.83
N CYS A 124 13.58 -2.70 -8.53
CA CYS A 124 12.54 -3.03 -9.51
C CYS A 124 12.33 -1.97 -10.60
N GLY A 125 13.04 -0.85 -10.52
CA GLY A 125 12.93 0.24 -11.48
C GLY A 125 11.93 1.32 -11.13
N VAL A 126 11.34 1.24 -9.94
CA VAL A 126 10.41 2.25 -9.40
C VAL A 126 10.94 2.68 -8.04
N ALA A 127 10.85 3.97 -7.74
CA ALA A 127 11.27 4.47 -6.43
C ALA A 127 10.41 3.87 -5.33
N THR A 128 11.05 3.49 -4.22
CA THR A 128 10.38 2.93 -3.06
C THR A 128 10.70 3.76 -1.83
N TRP A 129 9.69 3.94 -0.97
CA TRP A 129 9.83 4.69 0.27
C TRP A 129 9.40 3.81 1.44
N THR A 130 10.24 3.74 2.46
CA THR A 130 9.87 3.13 3.74
C THR A 130 9.15 4.16 4.59
N SER A 131 8.47 3.71 5.65
CA SER A 131 7.75 4.62 6.56
C SER A 131 8.71 5.58 7.26
N GLU A 132 9.96 5.18 7.46
CA GLU A 132 10.98 6.05 8.06
C GLU A 132 11.32 7.25 7.17
N ARG A 133 11.25 7.09 5.84
CA ARG A 133 11.71 8.10 4.89
C ARG A 133 10.62 8.70 3.99
N VAL A 134 9.42 8.17 4.04
CA VAL A 134 8.33 8.59 3.14
C VAL A 134 8.02 10.09 3.27
N LEU A 135 8.23 10.69 4.43
CA LEU A 135 8.00 12.12 4.62
C LEU A 135 8.91 12.98 3.75
N MET A 136 10.08 12.48 3.36
CA MET A 136 10.97 13.20 2.44
C MET A 136 10.29 13.40 1.09
N PHE A 137 9.53 12.41 0.64
CA PHE A 137 8.77 12.50 -0.59
C PHE A 137 7.51 13.36 -0.41
N LEU A 138 6.77 13.15 0.68
CA LEU A 138 5.48 13.79 0.89
C LEU A 138 5.58 15.29 1.16
N ARG A 139 6.65 15.75 1.80
CA ARG A 139 6.86 17.16 2.13
C ARG A 139 7.48 17.98 0.99
N ASP A 140 7.94 17.33 -0.03
CA ASP A 140 8.72 17.96 -1.10
C ASP A 140 7.86 18.77 -2.13
#